data_dd4a1821c3e5e281dd87d27a278581e2
#
_entry.id   dd4a1821c3e5e281dd87d27a278581e2
#
_cell.length_a   1.000
_cell.length_b   1.000
_cell.length_c   1.000
_cell.angle_alpha   90.00
_cell.angle_beta   90.00
_cell.angle_gamma   90.00
#
_symmetry.space_group_name_H-M   'P 1'
#
loop_
_entity.id
_entity.type
_entity.pdbx_description
1 polymer ?
#
loop_
_entity_poly.entity_id
_entity_poly.type
_entity_poly.pdbx_seq_one_letter_code
_entity_poly.pdbx_strand_id
1 'polypeptide(L)'
;MAKIFLYAVARQSDATALERAKSLINTSHSIDGVHPMLSLMVPLADDPFGYVPGVSFERPSFVIEIAQPMGKPLEPAIRLLQPQLTSLLELLDRNKTQVLAGYHRAFKVTGKNQLIYHYLMQKKAGFRSVDYLDYYANNHCQFGIATPGIDYYQTYKDAEFTHELAQRWGVVAATAENVSEMHMNDVNELLHGEGIAEVSRGALADEELFVDRPNSRMFTMQLIARRTL
;
A
#
# COMPACT_ATOMS: atom_id res chain seq x y z
N MET A 1 -11.14 -8.11 3.79
CA MET A 1 -9.77 -8.60 3.99
C MET A 1 -9.05 -7.61 4.89
N ALA A 2 -8.17 -8.06 5.78
CA ALA A 2 -7.30 -7.17 6.54
C ALA A 2 -5.89 -7.21 5.92
N LYS A 3 -5.21 -6.07 5.86
CA LYS A 3 -3.89 -5.93 5.26
C LYS A 3 -2.93 -5.17 6.17
N ILE A 4 -1.64 -5.49 6.04
CA ILE A 4 -0.53 -4.71 6.55
C ILE A 4 0.39 -4.42 5.38
N PHE A 5 0.82 -3.17 5.24
CA PHE A 5 1.88 -2.74 4.34
C PHE A 5 3.08 -2.29 5.16
N LEU A 6 4.25 -2.85 4.87
CA LEU A 6 5.54 -2.38 5.35
C LEU A 6 6.26 -1.68 4.18
N TYR A 7 6.31 -0.38 4.23
CA TYR A 7 7.05 0.48 3.28
C TYR A 7 8.50 0.57 3.75
N ALA A 8 9.32 -0.35 3.29
CA ALA A 8 10.68 -0.58 3.78
C ALA A 8 11.70 0.35 3.11
N VAL A 9 12.54 1.00 3.90
CA VAL A 9 13.71 1.76 3.44
C VAL A 9 14.96 1.05 3.95
N ALA A 10 15.83 0.58 3.05
CA ALA A 10 17.04 -0.11 3.42
C ALA A 10 18.08 0.87 4.01
N ARG A 11 18.84 0.42 5.02
CA ARG A 11 19.83 1.25 5.70
C ARG A 11 21.09 1.47 4.87
N GLN A 12 21.58 0.44 4.19
CA GLN A 12 22.86 0.46 3.48
C GLN A 12 22.78 -0.07 2.06
N SER A 13 22.06 -1.14 1.83
CA SER A 13 21.97 -1.83 0.55
C SER A 13 20.57 -2.37 0.31
N ASP A 14 19.93 -1.84 -0.72
CA ASP A 14 18.63 -2.32 -1.17
C ASP A 14 18.70 -3.81 -1.56
N ALA A 15 19.77 -4.25 -2.21
CA ALA A 15 19.93 -5.63 -2.67
C ALA A 15 19.91 -6.63 -1.50
N THR A 16 20.67 -6.35 -0.42
CA THR A 16 20.71 -7.26 0.76
C THR A 16 19.38 -7.31 1.47
N ALA A 17 18.74 -6.16 1.69
CA ALA A 17 17.45 -6.09 2.33
C ALA A 17 16.35 -6.77 1.47
N LEU A 18 16.40 -6.58 0.14
CA LEU A 18 15.47 -7.19 -0.80
C LEU A 18 15.61 -8.73 -0.83
N GLU A 19 16.83 -9.27 -0.82
CA GLU A 19 17.04 -10.72 -0.75
C GLU A 19 16.52 -11.31 0.57
N ARG A 20 16.65 -10.58 1.68
CA ARG A 20 16.05 -10.98 2.96
C ARG A 20 14.51 -10.97 2.89
N ALA A 21 13.92 -9.97 2.23
CA ALA A 21 12.48 -9.89 2.01
C ALA A 21 11.97 -11.03 1.12
N LYS A 22 12.69 -11.38 0.04
CA LYS A 22 12.39 -12.56 -0.78
C LYS A 22 12.46 -13.86 0.03
N SER A 23 13.49 -14.00 0.87
CA SER A 23 13.63 -15.14 1.76
C SER A 23 12.43 -15.27 2.71
N LEU A 24 11.98 -14.16 3.32
CA LEU A 24 10.79 -14.15 4.17
C LEU A 24 9.57 -14.74 3.43
N ILE A 25 9.32 -14.31 2.19
CA ILE A 25 8.17 -14.81 1.41
C ILE A 25 8.33 -16.29 1.06
N ASN A 26 9.54 -16.70 0.64
CA ASN A 26 9.78 -18.04 0.10
C ASN A 26 9.90 -19.12 1.20
N THR A 27 10.39 -18.79 2.39
CA THR A 27 10.69 -19.74 3.46
C THR A 27 9.64 -19.76 4.58
N SER A 28 8.71 -18.80 4.61
CA SER A 28 7.62 -18.82 5.59
C SER A 28 6.71 -20.02 5.34
N HIS A 29 6.28 -20.67 6.40
CA HIS A 29 5.41 -21.83 6.35
C HIS A 29 4.08 -21.50 7.01
N SER A 30 2.99 -22.11 6.54
CA SER A 30 1.70 -22.02 7.20
C SER A 30 1.72 -22.74 8.56
N ILE A 31 0.93 -22.24 9.48
CA ILE A 31 0.52 -22.97 10.68
C ILE A 31 -0.97 -23.27 10.52
N ASP A 32 -1.44 -24.36 11.05
CA ASP A 32 -2.83 -24.82 10.93
C ASP A 32 -3.84 -23.66 11.17
N GLY A 33 -4.64 -23.40 10.15
CA GLY A 33 -5.68 -22.37 10.15
C GLY A 33 -5.20 -20.93 9.92
N VAL A 34 -3.90 -20.69 9.73
CA VAL A 34 -3.32 -19.38 9.43
C VAL A 34 -2.67 -19.38 8.04
N HIS A 35 -3.35 -18.79 7.07
CA HIS A 35 -2.93 -18.78 5.66
C HIS A 35 -2.86 -17.34 5.13
N PRO A 36 -1.89 -16.52 5.59
CA PRO A 36 -1.72 -15.18 5.05
C PRO A 36 -1.22 -15.22 3.61
N MET A 37 -1.66 -14.28 2.80
CA MET A 37 -1.03 -13.97 1.53
C MET A 37 0.08 -12.97 1.77
N LEU A 38 1.28 -13.29 1.30
CA LEU A 38 2.43 -12.41 1.32
C LEU A 38 2.73 -11.93 -0.09
N SER A 39 2.95 -10.63 -0.26
CA SER A 39 3.39 -10.05 -1.53
C SER A 39 4.62 -9.18 -1.30
N LEU A 40 5.54 -9.21 -2.26
CA LEU A 40 6.72 -8.36 -2.30
C LEU A 40 6.68 -7.53 -3.57
N MET A 41 6.77 -6.22 -3.42
CA MET A 41 6.69 -5.26 -4.50
C MET A 41 7.91 -4.34 -4.47
N VAL A 42 8.42 -3.96 -5.64
CA VAL A 42 9.55 -3.04 -5.79
C VAL A 42 9.11 -1.84 -6.62
N PRO A 43 9.39 -0.61 -6.16
CA PRO A 43 9.07 0.59 -6.94
C PRO A 43 9.71 0.57 -8.33
N LEU A 44 8.99 1.04 -9.33
CA LEU A 44 9.52 1.23 -10.67
C LEU A 44 10.62 2.29 -10.65
N ALA A 45 11.75 2.03 -11.33
CA ALA A 45 12.85 2.99 -11.45
C ALA A 45 12.36 4.27 -12.15
N ASP A 46 11.64 4.10 -13.25
CA ASP A 46 11.07 5.18 -14.07
C ASP A 46 9.54 5.21 -13.87
N ASP A 47 9.12 5.52 -12.65
CA ASP A 47 7.70 5.61 -12.30
C ASP A 47 7.09 6.95 -12.80
N PRO A 48 6.20 6.92 -13.80
CA PRO A 48 5.63 8.13 -14.36
C PRO A 48 4.68 8.88 -13.43
N PHE A 49 4.23 8.23 -12.34
CA PHE A 49 3.32 8.82 -11.34
C PHE A 49 4.05 9.25 -10.07
N GLY A 50 5.31 8.86 -9.91
CA GLY A 50 6.08 9.06 -8.67
C GLY A 50 6.60 10.48 -8.47
N TYR A 51 6.25 11.45 -9.32
CA TYR A 51 6.69 12.82 -9.20
C TYR A 51 5.51 13.76 -8.93
N VAL A 52 5.51 14.32 -7.74
CA VAL A 52 4.61 15.44 -7.37
C VAL A 52 5.48 16.67 -7.13
N PRO A 53 5.36 17.74 -7.96
CA PRO A 53 6.15 18.94 -7.78
C PRO A 53 6.00 19.52 -6.37
N GLY A 54 7.13 19.84 -5.72
CA GLY A 54 7.15 20.47 -4.40
C GLY A 54 7.04 19.51 -3.21
N VAL A 55 6.90 18.20 -3.46
CA VAL A 55 6.91 17.18 -2.41
C VAL A 55 8.27 16.49 -2.38
N SER A 56 9.00 16.65 -1.28
CA SER A 56 10.20 15.85 -1.02
C SER A 56 9.77 14.50 -0.45
N PHE A 57 9.93 13.45 -1.21
CA PHE A 57 9.52 12.12 -0.81
C PHE A 57 10.61 11.08 -1.05
N GLU A 58 10.92 10.32 -0.01
CA GLU A 58 11.77 9.15 -0.12
C GLU A 58 10.91 7.93 -0.48
N ARG A 59 11.18 7.33 -1.66
CA ARG A 59 10.52 6.11 -2.09
C ARG A 59 10.98 4.94 -1.19
N PRO A 60 10.10 3.99 -0.88
CA PRO A 60 10.53 2.77 -0.22
C PRO A 60 11.49 2.00 -1.14
N SER A 61 12.43 1.27 -0.56
CA SER A 61 13.27 0.31 -1.29
C SER A 61 12.43 -0.86 -1.82
N PHE A 62 11.42 -1.26 -1.04
CA PHE A 62 10.41 -2.25 -1.40
C PHE A 62 9.21 -2.17 -0.45
N VAL A 63 8.13 -2.84 -0.82
CA VAL A 63 6.93 -2.97 0.04
C VAL A 63 6.61 -4.44 0.25
N ILE A 64 6.36 -4.80 1.50
CA ILE A 64 5.80 -6.11 1.87
C ILE A 64 4.33 -5.91 2.23
N GLU A 65 3.47 -6.69 1.59
CA GLU A 65 2.07 -6.82 1.97
C GLU A 65 1.86 -8.15 2.71
N ILE A 66 1.17 -8.08 3.84
CA ILE A 66 0.66 -9.23 4.58
C ILE A 66 -0.86 -9.10 4.57
N ALA A 67 -1.57 -10.02 3.94
CA ALA A 67 -3.02 -9.99 3.84
C ALA A 67 -3.66 -11.24 4.42
N GLN A 68 -4.77 -11.06 5.13
CA GLN A 68 -5.58 -12.15 5.67
C GLN A 68 -7.01 -12.10 5.10
N PRO A 69 -7.65 -13.25 4.82
CA PRO A 69 -9.05 -13.31 4.45
C PRO A 69 -9.95 -12.61 5.48
N MET A 70 -11.12 -12.14 5.01
CA MET A 70 -12.09 -11.49 5.90
C MET A 70 -12.51 -12.43 7.05
N GLY A 71 -12.62 -11.86 8.26
CA GLY A 71 -12.97 -12.62 9.47
C GLY A 71 -11.81 -13.36 10.12
N LYS A 72 -10.60 -13.32 9.53
CA LYS A 72 -9.40 -13.89 10.16
C LYS A 72 -8.54 -12.77 10.75
N PRO A 73 -8.13 -12.88 12.02
CA PRO A 73 -7.28 -11.86 12.65
C PRO A 73 -5.87 -11.87 12.05
N LEU A 74 -5.24 -10.70 11.99
CA LEU A 74 -3.85 -10.55 11.50
C LEU A 74 -2.81 -11.01 12.53
N GLU A 75 -3.12 -10.97 13.81
CA GLU A 75 -2.16 -11.25 14.88
C GLU A 75 -1.50 -12.64 14.78
N PRO A 76 -2.19 -13.75 14.48
CA PRO A 76 -1.54 -15.04 14.25
C PRO A 76 -0.55 -15.03 13.08
N ALA A 77 -0.88 -14.32 11.98
CA ALA A 77 0.02 -14.18 10.84
C ALA A 77 1.28 -13.37 11.21
N ILE A 78 1.12 -12.30 11.99
CA ILE A 78 2.24 -11.49 12.49
C ILE A 78 3.16 -12.34 13.36
N ARG A 79 2.62 -13.10 14.32
CA ARG A 79 3.41 -13.99 15.18
C ARG A 79 4.18 -15.04 14.39
N LEU A 80 3.53 -15.61 13.36
CA LEU A 80 4.17 -16.57 12.47
C LEU A 80 5.39 -15.99 11.76
N LEU A 81 5.28 -14.74 11.29
CA LEU A 81 6.30 -14.06 10.52
C LEU A 81 7.34 -13.32 11.39
N GLN A 82 7.09 -13.17 12.69
CA GLN A 82 7.89 -12.34 13.59
C GLN A 82 9.40 -12.63 13.55
N PRO A 83 9.88 -13.89 13.55
CA PRO A 83 11.31 -14.16 13.50
C PRO A 83 11.99 -13.62 12.22
N GLN A 84 11.37 -13.86 11.07
CA GLN A 84 11.88 -13.39 9.78
C GLN A 84 11.76 -11.87 9.64
N LEU A 85 10.65 -11.28 10.12
CA LEU A 85 10.47 -9.83 10.17
C LEU A 85 11.52 -9.16 11.03
N THR A 86 11.84 -9.71 12.20
CA THR A 86 12.87 -9.15 13.08
C THR A 86 14.22 -9.08 12.38
N SER A 87 14.65 -10.16 11.73
CA SER A 87 15.89 -10.19 10.94
C SER A 87 15.89 -9.19 9.78
N LEU A 88 14.74 -8.98 9.14
CA LEU A 88 14.61 -8.00 8.07
C LEU A 88 14.70 -6.57 8.62
N LEU A 89 14.01 -6.27 9.71
CA LEU A 89 13.98 -4.95 10.35
C LEU A 89 15.37 -4.46 10.80
N GLU A 90 16.31 -5.36 11.06
CA GLU A 90 17.72 -5.01 11.35
C GLU A 90 18.44 -4.36 10.17
N LEU A 91 18.01 -4.66 8.94
CA LEU A 91 18.57 -4.13 7.70
C LEU A 91 17.93 -2.81 7.26
N LEU A 92 16.84 -2.39 7.91
CA LEU A 92 16.06 -1.23 7.51
C LEU A 92 16.40 0.02 8.32
N ASP A 93 16.28 1.18 7.69
CA ASP A 93 16.24 2.47 8.37
C ASP A 93 14.86 2.62 9.04
N ARG A 94 14.83 2.34 10.33
CA ARG A 94 13.58 2.31 11.11
C ARG A 94 12.90 3.66 11.22
N ASN A 95 13.67 4.76 11.11
CA ASN A 95 13.12 6.12 11.16
C ASN A 95 12.42 6.53 9.86
N LYS A 96 12.68 5.81 8.75
CA LYS A 96 12.12 6.06 7.43
C LYS A 96 11.14 4.97 6.99
N THR A 97 11.33 3.76 7.50
CA THR A 97 10.43 2.63 7.25
C THR A 97 9.08 2.88 7.91
N GLN A 98 8.00 2.71 7.16
CA GLN A 98 6.64 2.95 7.64
C GLN A 98 5.79 1.69 7.61
N VAL A 99 4.88 1.58 8.56
CA VAL A 99 3.84 0.54 8.57
C VAL A 99 2.46 1.18 8.50
N LEU A 100 1.57 0.56 7.73
CA LEU A 100 0.14 0.84 7.70
C LEU A 100 -0.60 -0.49 7.80
N ALA A 101 -1.51 -0.60 8.75
CA ALA A 101 -2.43 -1.72 8.87
C ALA A 101 -3.87 -1.24 8.74
N GLY A 102 -4.73 -2.06 8.14
CA GLY A 102 -6.11 -1.65 7.95
C GLY A 102 -6.97 -2.69 7.27
N TYR A 103 -8.15 -2.23 6.88
CA TYR A 103 -9.18 -3.06 6.27
C TYR A 103 -9.27 -2.78 4.78
N HIS A 104 -9.23 -3.84 3.99
CA HIS A 104 -9.22 -3.79 2.54
C HIS A 104 -10.63 -3.94 1.95
N ARG A 105 -10.97 -3.05 1.05
CA ARG A 105 -12.20 -3.02 0.26
C ARG A 105 -11.88 -3.12 -1.22
N ALA A 106 -12.58 -3.98 -1.93
CA ALA A 106 -12.54 -4.06 -3.38
C ALA A 106 -13.71 -3.27 -3.98
N PHE A 107 -13.43 -2.44 -4.97
CA PHE A 107 -14.44 -1.70 -5.75
C PHE A 107 -14.60 -2.29 -7.14
N LYS A 108 -13.51 -2.70 -7.78
CA LYS A 108 -13.49 -3.25 -9.13
C LYS A 108 -12.41 -4.32 -9.25
N VAL A 109 -12.76 -5.51 -9.72
CA VAL A 109 -11.83 -6.65 -9.80
C VAL A 109 -11.99 -7.34 -11.15
N THR A 110 -10.92 -7.33 -11.95
CA THR A 110 -10.83 -8.01 -13.26
C THR A 110 -9.62 -8.94 -13.35
N GLY A 111 -8.77 -8.99 -12.32
CA GLY A 111 -7.61 -9.87 -12.23
C GLY A 111 -6.29 -9.24 -12.68
N LYS A 112 -6.20 -7.92 -12.73
CA LYS A 112 -4.97 -7.18 -13.00
C LYS A 112 -4.05 -7.24 -11.76
N ASN A 113 -2.74 -7.49 -11.93
CA ASN A 113 -1.87 -7.65 -10.77
C ASN A 113 -0.36 -7.58 -11.02
N GLN A 114 0.10 -7.19 -12.20
CA GLN A 114 1.55 -7.11 -12.47
C GLN A 114 2.18 -5.85 -11.90
N LEU A 115 1.50 -4.73 -12.08
CA LEU A 115 1.88 -3.43 -11.54
C LEU A 115 0.84 -2.98 -10.53
N ILE A 116 1.30 -2.39 -9.45
CA ILE A 116 0.46 -1.93 -8.35
C ILE A 116 0.82 -0.48 -8.04
N TYR A 117 -0.11 0.41 -8.29
CA TYR A 117 0.00 1.81 -7.91
C TYR A 117 -0.59 2.01 -6.52
N HIS A 118 0.19 2.59 -5.62
CA HIS A 118 -0.27 3.01 -4.31
C HIS A 118 -0.34 4.54 -4.23
N TYR A 119 -1.47 5.03 -3.80
CA TYR A 119 -1.66 6.40 -3.38
C TYR A 119 -1.98 6.43 -1.88
N LEU A 120 -0.97 6.80 -1.08
CA LEU A 120 -1.10 6.99 0.36
C LEU A 120 -1.70 8.37 0.58
N MET A 121 -3.00 8.42 0.79
CA MET A 121 -3.76 9.67 0.84
C MET A 121 -3.85 10.20 2.27
N GLN A 122 -3.54 11.47 2.45
CA GLN A 122 -3.79 12.20 3.68
C GLN A 122 -5.05 13.05 3.55
N LYS A 123 -5.84 13.11 4.62
CA LYS A 123 -6.99 14.01 4.67
C LYS A 123 -6.56 15.45 4.91
N LYS A 124 -7.31 16.41 4.40
CA LYS A 124 -7.13 17.83 4.75
C LYS A 124 -7.35 18.08 6.24
N ALA A 125 -6.65 19.07 6.76
CA ALA A 125 -6.92 19.58 8.09
C ALA A 125 -8.40 20.00 8.23
N GLY A 126 -9.01 19.61 9.34
CA GLY A 126 -10.42 19.86 9.60
C GLY A 126 -11.36 18.71 9.26
N PHE A 127 -10.97 17.74 8.41
CA PHE A 127 -11.75 16.51 8.27
C PHE A 127 -11.49 15.57 9.45
N ARG A 128 -12.57 15.01 10.02
CA ARG A 128 -12.45 13.82 10.87
C ARG A 128 -12.18 12.61 9.97
N SER A 129 -11.42 11.62 10.46
CA SER A 129 -11.09 10.43 9.67
C SER A 129 -12.34 9.69 9.20
N VAL A 130 -13.40 9.62 10.02
CA VAL A 130 -14.66 8.97 9.64
C VAL A 130 -15.35 9.70 8.48
N ASP A 131 -15.41 11.03 8.50
CA ASP A 131 -16.04 11.83 7.43
C ASP A 131 -15.25 11.73 6.12
N TYR A 132 -13.91 11.72 6.22
CA TYR A 132 -13.02 11.51 5.08
C TYR A 132 -13.25 10.14 4.43
N LEU A 133 -13.27 9.07 5.23
CA LEU A 133 -13.44 7.71 4.72
C LEU A 133 -14.84 7.49 4.15
N ASP A 134 -15.86 8.11 4.75
CA ASP A 134 -17.23 8.06 4.25
C ASP A 134 -17.35 8.80 2.90
N TYR A 135 -16.77 10.00 2.81
CA TYR A 135 -16.73 10.76 1.55
C TYR A 135 -16.00 9.97 0.45
N TYR A 136 -14.83 9.42 0.76
CA TYR A 136 -14.09 8.59 -0.18
C TYR A 136 -14.93 7.42 -0.69
N ALA A 137 -15.55 6.68 0.22
CA ALA A 137 -16.27 5.45 -0.10
C ALA A 137 -17.58 5.68 -0.89
N ASN A 138 -18.22 6.84 -0.72
CA ASN A 138 -19.54 7.13 -1.32
C ASN A 138 -19.46 8.10 -2.52
N ASN A 139 -18.36 8.88 -2.64
CA ASN A 139 -18.18 9.89 -3.68
C ASN A 139 -16.93 9.66 -4.51
N HIS A 140 -15.74 9.73 -3.90
CA HIS A 140 -14.48 9.70 -4.63
C HIS A 140 -14.20 8.37 -5.34
N CYS A 141 -14.61 7.24 -4.76
CA CYS A 141 -14.35 5.92 -5.33
C CYS A 141 -14.90 5.72 -6.75
N GLN A 142 -15.92 6.50 -7.16
CA GLN A 142 -16.48 6.42 -8.50
C GLN A 142 -15.46 6.69 -9.61
N PHE A 143 -14.45 7.53 -9.36
CA PHE A 143 -13.40 7.81 -10.34
C PHE A 143 -12.51 6.59 -10.57
N GLY A 144 -12.11 5.89 -9.51
CA GLY A 144 -11.36 4.64 -9.65
C GLY A 144 -12.19 3.54 -10.31
N ILE A 145 -13.49 3.44 -10.01
CA ILE A 145 -14.40 2.49 -10.65
C ILE A 145 -14.54 2.79 -12.15
N ALA A 146 -14.65 4.07 -12.51
CA ALA A 146 -14.76 4.52 -13.92
C ALA A 146 -13.43 4.40 -14.69
N THR A 147 -12.28 4.37 -14.02
CA THR A 147 -10.98 4.27 -14.69
C THR A 147 -10.87 2.95 -15.45
N PRO A 148 -10.69 2.95 -16.77
CA PRO A 148 -10.55 1.72 -17.54
C PRO A 148 -9.21 1.02 -17.27
N GLY A 149 -9.12 -0.26 -17.62
CA GLY A 149 -7.87 -1.03 -17.62
C GLY A 149 -7.30 -1.40 -16.24
N ILE A 150 -7.91 -0.99 -15.12
CA ILE A 150 -7.42 -1.26 -13.77
C ILE A 150 -8.39 -2.10 -12.93
N ASP A 151 -7.84 -2.78 -11.94
CA ASP A 151 -8.55 -3.19 -10.74
C ASP A 151 -8.38 -2.10 -9.68
N TYR A 152 -9.41 -1.88 -8.86
CA TYR A 152 -9.42 -0.78 -7.91
C TYR A 152 -9.82 -1.22 -6.51
N TYR A 153 -8.97 -0.85 -5.55
CA TYR A 153 -9.12 -1.21 -4.15
C TYR A 153 -8.79 -0.04 -3.23
N GLN A 154 -9.21 -0.16 -2.00
CA GLN A 154 -8.83 0.73 -0.92
C GLN A 154 -8.48 -0.07 0.32
N THR A 155 -7.38 0.29 0.98
CA THR A 155 -7.10 -0.13 2.36
C THR A 155 -7.20 1.09 3.26
N TYR A 156 -8.22 1.15 4.10
CA TYR A 156 -8.39 2.23 5.09
C TYR A 156 -7.72 1.86 6.40
N LYS A 157 -6.99 2.82 6.95
CA LYS A 157 -6.13 2.63 8.11
C LYS A 157 -6.94 2.33 9.37
N ASP A 158 -6.54 1.30 10.09
CA ASP A 158 -6.80 1.13 11.50
C ASP A 158 -5.69 1.87 12.27
N ALA A 159 -6.01 3.02 12.86
CA ALA A 159 -5.01 3.90 13.45
C ALA A 159 -4.37 3.28 14.71
N GLU A 160 -5.17 2.64 15.55
CA GLU A 160 -4.71 2.01 16.79
C GLU A 160 -3.79 0.83 16.48
N PHE A 161 -4.22 -0.08 15.62
CA PHE A 161 -3.44 -1.25 15.22
C PHE A 161 -2.17 -0.86 14.46
N THR A 162 -2.23 0.15 13.59
CA THR A 162 -1.06 0.70 12.90
C THR A 162 -0.02 1.23 13.90
N HIS A 163 -0.47 1.96 14.92
CA HIS A 163 0.41 2.48 15.96
C HIS A 163 1.03 1.37 16.81
N GLU A 164 0.25 0.37 17.19
CA GLU A 164 0.72 -0.81 17.93
C GLU A 164 1.82 -1.55 17.16
N LEU A 165 1.62 -1.79 15.85
CA LEU A 165 2.63 -2.42 15.00
C LEU A 165 3.89 -1.57 14.86
N ALA A 166 3.73 -0.27 14.69
CA ALA A 166 4.86 0.65 14.59
C ALA A 166 5.74 0.60 15.84
N GLN A 167 5.13 0.61 17.02
CA GLN A 167 5.84 0.43 18.30
C GLN A 167 6.51 -0.94 18.41
N ARG A 168 5.79 -2.02 18.11
CA ARG A 168 6.30 -3.40 18.17
C ARG A 168 7.50 -3.62 17.25
N TRP A 169 7.48 -3.04 16.06
CA TRP A 169 8.56 -3.20 15.07
C TRP A 169 9.63 -2.11 15.16
N GLY A 170 9.41 -1.08 15.97
CA GLY A 170 10.31 0.06 16.11
C GLY A 170 10.45 0.85 14.80
N VAL A 171 9.37 1.01 14.06
CA VAL A 171 9.27 1.77 12.80
C VAL A 171 8.26 2.91 12.92
N VAL A 172 8.04 3.68 11.87
CA VAL A 172 7.12 4.82 11.87
C VAL A 172 5.70 4.37 11.49
N ALA A 173 4.71 4.81 12.23
CA ALA A 173 3.32 4.67 11.81
C ALA A 173 3.03 5.58 10.61
N ALA A 174 2.46 5.04 9.54
CA ALA A 174 2.10 5.83 8.38
C ALA A 174 1.04 6.89 8.72
N THR A 175 1.24 8.10 8.23
CA THR A 175 0.33 9.24 8.47
C THR A 175 -0.90 9.21 7.57
N ALA A 176 -0.84 8.53 6.41
CA ALA A 176 -1.97 8.40 5.49
C ALA A 176 -3.23 7.84 6.18
N GLU A 177 -4.41 8.29 5.76
CA GLU A 177 -5.70 7.77 6.23
C GLU A 177 -6.09 6.47 5.50
N ASN A 178 -5.67 6.35 4.24
CA ASN A 178 -5.88 5.15 3.44
C ASN A 178 -4.81 4.99 2.37
N VAL A 179 -4.76 3.79 1.81
CA VAL A 179 -4.06 3.50 0.56
C VAL A 179 -5.11 3.23 -0.51
N SER A 180 -5.13 4.06 -1.57
CA SER A 180 -5.83 3.77 -2.80
C SER A 180 -4.90 2.88 -3.65
N GLU A 181 -5.40 1.73 -4.05
CA GLU A 181 -4.62 0.73 -4.78
C GLU A 181 -5.22 0.56 -6.18
N MET A 182 -4.42 0.78 -7.22
CA MET A 182 -4.79 0.49 -8.60
C MET A 182 -3.85 -0.60 -9.11
N HIS A 183 -4.43 -1.72 -9.52
CA HIS A 183 -3.66 -2.83 -10.09
C HIS A 183 -3.84 -2.83 -11.60
N MET A 184 -2.76 -2.98 -12.36
CA MET A 184 -2.74 -2.95 -13.82
C MET A 184 -1.72 -3.94 -14.38
N ASN A 185 -1.79 -4.26 -15.65
CA ASN A 185 -0.77 -5.06 -16.33
C ASN A 185 0.22 -4.19 -17.12
N ASP A 186 -0.20 -3.00 -17.52
CA ASP A 186 0.62 -2.04 -18.24
C ASP A 186 0.33 -0.63 -17.72
N VAL A 187 1.37 0.13 -17.44
CA VAL A 187 1.28 1.53 -17.00
C VAL A 187 0.61 2.42 -18.06
N ASN A 188 0.75 2.10 -19.32
CA ASN A 188 0.12 2.83 -20.42
C ASN A 188 -1.41 2.74 -20.38
N GLU A 189 -1.98 1.69 -19.81
CA GLU A 189 -3.43 1.59 -19.58
C GLU A 189 -3.94 2.75 -18.71
N LEU A 190 -3.17 3.18 -17.73
CA LEU A 190 -3.52 4.30 -16.84
C LEU A 190 -3.08 5.67 -17.36
N LEU A 191 -2.08 5.73 -18.28
CA LEU A 191 -1.59 7.00 -18.83
C LEU A 191 -2.38 7.44 -20.06
N HIS A 192 -2.76 6.50 -20.93
CA HIS A 192 -3.24 6.78 -22.28
C HIS A 192 -4.55 6.06 -22.63
N GLY A 193 -5.18 5.37 -21.69
CA GLY A 193 -6.46 4.69 -21.92
C GLY A 193 -7.56 5.68 -22.31
N GLU A 194 -8.50 5.22 -23.14
CA GLU A 194 -9.64 6.03 -23.57
C GLU A 194 -10.46 6.52 -22.35
N GLY A 195 -10.76 7.81 -22.31
CA GLY A 195 -11.50 8.44 -21.21
C GLY A 195 -10.68 8.76 -19.94
N ILE A 196 -9.43 8.30 -19.84
CA ILE A 196 -8.58 8.52 -18.64
C ILE A 196 -8.42 10.00 -18.31
N ALA A 197 -8.19 10.84 -19.33
CA ALA A 197 -7.98 12.27 -19.11
C ALA A 197 -9.18 12.99 -18.48
N GLU A 198 -10.40 12.55 -18.80
CA GLU A 198 -11.62 13.11 -18.22
C GLU A 198 -11.81 12.63 -16.77
N VAL A 199 -11.67 11.32 -16.54
CA VAL A 199 -11.75 10.72 -15.21
C VAL A 199 -10.71 11.33 -14.28
N SER A 200 -9.46 11.47 -14.75
CA SER A 200 -8.37 12.07 -13.96
C SER A 200 -8.64 13.52 -13.59
N ARG A 201 -9.17 14.34 -14.53
CA ARG A 201 -9.54 15.72 -14.20
C ARG A 201 -10.63 15.78 -13.13
N GLY A 202 -11.64 14.91 -13.23
CA GLY A 202 -12.70 14.81 -12.22
C GLY A 202 -12.16 14.40 -10.87
N ALA A 203 -11.31 13.35 -10.82
CA ALA A 203 -10.68 12.88 -9.60
C ALA A 203 -9.82 13.97 -8.93
N LEU A 204 -9.00 14.69 -9.72
CA LEU A 204 -8.15 15.77 -9.21
C LEU A 204 -8.96 16.93 -8.63
N ALA A 205 -10.07 17.32 -9.30
CA ALA A 205 -10.96 18.37 -8.81
C ALA A 205 -11.66 17.93 -7.51
N ASP A 206 -12.08 16.68 -7.42
CA ASP A 206 -12.71 16.12 -6.23
C ASP A 206 -11.72 16.01 -5.05
N GLU A 207 -10.48 15.56 -5.30
CA GLU A 207 -9.42 15.51 -4.29
C GLU A 207 -9.14 16.87 -3.64
N GLU A 208 -9.28 17.97 -4.39
CA GLU A 208 -9.12 19.32 -3.85
C GLU A 208 -10.07 19.63 -2.69
N LEU A 209 -11.16 18.89 -2.56
CA LEU A 209 -12.13 19.08 -1.49
C LEU A 209 -11.67 18.49 -0.17
N PHE A 210 -11.03 17.31 -0.17
CA PHE A 210 -10.83 16.51 1.03
C PHE A 210 -9.43 15.93 1.22
N VAL A 211 -8.56 15.91 0.17
CA VAL A 211 -7.21 15.33 0.21
C VAL A 211 -6.16 16.42 0.41
N ASP A 212 -5.26 16.21 1.34
CA ASP A 212 -4.01 16.97 1.48
C ASP A 212 -2.96 16.39 0.52
N ARG A 213 -3.05 16.76 -0.75
CA ARG A 213 -2.19 16.25 -1.82
C ARG A 213 -0.70 16.51 -1.58
N PRO A 214 -0.26 17.70 -1.12
CA PRO A 214 1.15 17.96 -0.84
C PRO A 214 1.78 17.00 0.17
N ASN A 215 1.00 16.48 1.11
CA ASN A 215 1.44 15.54 2.13
C ASN A 215 1.06 14.09 1.81
N SER A 216 0.34 13.84 0.72
CA SER A 216 0.04 12.50 0.20
C SER A 216 1.20 11.98 -0.64
N ARG A 217 1.24 10.67 -0.87
CA ARG A 217 2.38 10.01 -1.56
C ARG A 217 1.86 9.02 -2.57
N MET A 218 2.49 8.97 -3.73
CA MET A 218 2.12 8.04 -4.78
C MET A 218 3.34 7.42 -5.45
N PHE A 219 3.28 6.15 -5.77
CA PHE A 219 4.30 5.43 -6.52
C PHE A 219 3.75 4.13 -7.09
N THR A 220 4.33 3.71 -8.20
CA THR A 220 4.01 2.45 -8.85
C THR A 220 5.09 1.41 -8.54
N MET A 221 4.65 0.18 -8.34
CA MET A 221 5.51 -0.94 -7.99
C MET A 221 5.26 -2.11 -8.91
N GLN A 222 6.29 -2.89 -9.16
CA GLN A 222 6.20 -4.20 -9.76
C GLN A 222 6.03 -5.26 -8.68
N LEU A 223 5.04 -6.13 -8.84
CA LEU A 223 4.90 -7.32 -8.01
C LEU A 223 5.99 -8.32 -8.43
N ILE A 224 6.91 -8.66 -7.52
CA ILE A 224 8.03 -9.56 -7.81
C ILE A 224 7.91 -10.94 -7.15
N ALA A 225 7.11 -11.05 -6.10
CA ALA A 225 6.78 -12.31 -5.45
C ALA A 225 5.40 -12.24 -4.78
N ARG A 226 4.65 -13.33 -4.85
CA ARG A 226 3.41 -13.52 -4.10
C ARG A 226 3.27 -14.98 -3.69
N ARG A 227 2.87 -15.21 -2.45
CA ARG A 227 2.65 -16.55 -1.91
C ARG A 227 1.52 -16.54 -0.88
N THR A 228 0.64 -17.52 -0.96
CA THR A 228 -0.28 -17.86 0.13
C THR A 228 0.38 -18.97 0.95
N LEU A 229 0.49 -18.76 2.25
CA LEU A 229 1.07 -19.72 3.20
C LEU A 229 0.05 -20.77 3.60
#